data_b1163202c68cd63d44da9ffdda58a689
#
_entry.id   b1163202c68cd63d44da9ffdda58a689
#
_cell.length_a   1.000
_cell.length_b   1.000
_cell.length_c   1.000
_cell.angle_alpha   90.00
_cell.angle_beta   90.00
_cell.angle_gamma   90.00
#
_symmetry.space_group_name_H-M   'P 1'
#
loop_
_entity.id
_entity.type
_entity.pdbx_description
1 polymer ?
#
loop_
_entity_poly.entity_id
_entity_poly.type
_entity_poly.pdbx_seq_one_letter_code
_entity_poly.pdbx_strand_id
1 'polypeptide(L)'
;MQSIAANSVGGPVGRTTFQYFNDTGYVGATRGGGYLIQDIRIGIDKTDGTWVTWSFDYGGNATANNGAWVNNSDRRIKTNTRPIESPLEKMKMLRGYTWERLDNAPPGQGFIAQELMEVIPTAVFIGGTTILDDGTQIEDTLSVDVAGAAAALHHEAMLALMEKVEELTEKFEALQAGS
;
A
#
# COMPACT_ATOMS: atom_id res chain seq x y z
N MET A 1 17.32 26.93 7.42
CA MET A 1 16.12 26.69 6.57
C MET A 1 16.10 27.75 5.50
N GLN A 2 16.27 27.41 4.23
CA GLN A 2 16.25 28.37 3.14
C GLN A 2 14.83 28.40 2.57
N SER A 3 14.14 29.54 2.72
CA SER A 3 12.85 29.79 2.06
C SER A 3 13.15 30.30 0.65
N ILE A 4 12.73 29.59 -0.37
CA ILE A 4 12.85 30.02 -1.75
C ILE A 4 11.43 30.30 -2.25
N ALA A 5 11.17 31.54 -2.64
CA ALA A 5 9.92 31.88 -3.30
C ALA A 5 9.94 31.25 -4.71
N ALA A 6 9.17 30.16 -4.89
CA ALA A 6 9.03 29.54 -6.20
C ALA A 6 8.14 30.40 -7.10
N ASN A 7 8.61 30.73 -8.29
CA ASN A 7 7.83 31.45 -9.29
C ASN A 7 7.02 30.52 -10.20
N SER A 8 7.28 29.22 -10.18
CA SER A 8 6.60 28.23 -11.03
C SER A 8 5.94 27.13 -10.19
N VAL A 9 4.84 26.59 -10.71
CA VAL A 9 4.22 25.37 -10.15
C VAL A 9 5.22 24.22 -10.22
N GLY A 10 5.28 23.42 -9.14
CA GLY A 10 6.27 22.36 -8.99
C GLY A 10 7.64 22.80 -8.47
N GLY A 11 7.90 24.12 -8.43
CA GLY A 11 9.14 24.65 -7.88
C GLY A 11 9.18 24.59 -6.35
N PRO A 12 10.39 24.55 -5.73
CA PRO A 12 10.54 24.47 -4.29
C PRO A 12 10.07 25.75 -3.60
N VAL A 13 9.26 25.61 -2.55
CA VAL A 13 8.85 26.72 -1.67
C VAL A 13 9.86 26.89 -0.53
N GLY A 14 10.35 25.79 0.01
CA GLY A 14 11.39 25.72 1.00
C GLY A 14 11.87 24.29 1.12
N ARG A 15 13.18 24.11 1.35
CA ARG A 15 13.76 22.79 1.57
C ARG A 15 14.97 22.85 2.50
N THR A 16 15.17 21.77 3.22
CA THR A 16 16.43 21.47 3.92
C THR A 16 17.24 20.55 3.01
N THR A 17 18.49 20.88 2.77
CA THR A 17 19.38 20.11 1.91
C THR A 17 20.53 19.52 2.70
N PHE A 18 20.96 18.33 2.28
CA PHE A 18 22.12 17.60 2.79
C PHE A 18 23.00 17.30 1.61
N GLN A 19 24.21 17.83 1.59
CA GLN A 19 25.15 17.63 0.48
C GLN A 19 26.29 16.71 0.91
N TYR A 20 26.57 15.72 0.08
CA TYR A 20 27.74 14.86 0.22
C TYR A 20 28.39 14.69 -1.16
N PHE A 21 29.59 15.20 -1.32
CA PHE A 21 30.23 15.39 -2.64
C PHE A 21 29.30 16.16 -3.59
N ASN A 22 28.93 15.56 -4.70
CA ASN A 22 28.06 16.19 -5.71
C ASN A 22 26.59 15.74 -5.63
N ASP A 23 26.26 14.78 -4.76
CA ASP A 23 24.89 14.37 -4.52
C ASP A 23 24.21 15.28 -3.49
N THR A 24 22.93 15.58 -3.69
CA THR A 24 22.15 16.40 -2.78
C THR A 24 20.89 15.67 -2.33
N GLY A 25 20.85 15.28 -1.06
CA GLY A 25 19.63 14.85 -0.40
C GLY A 25 18.82 16.06 0.08
N TYR A 26 17.49 15.97 0.06
CA TYR A 26 16.63 17.05 0.56
C TYR A 26 15.30 16.58 1.14
N VAL A 27 14.74 17.41 2.00
CA VAL A 27 13.34 17.38 2.44
C VAL A 27 12.76 18.76 2.21
N GLY A 28 11.61 18.87 1.54
CA GLY A 28 11.03 20.17 1.25
C GLY A 28 9.62 20.13 0.68
N ALA A 29 9.05 21.32 0.54
CA ALA A 29 7.73 21.51 -0.04
C ALA A 29 7.84 22.06 -1.47
N THR A 30 6.88 21.69 -2.33
CA THR A 30 6.75 22.26 -3.66
C THR A 30 5.47 23.08 -3.78
N ARG A 31 5.50 24.07 -4.68
CA ARG A 31 4.39 24.96 -4.95
C ARG A 31 3.37 24.31 -5.88
N GLY A 32 2.11 24.33 -5.47
CA GLY A 32 0.96 24.08 -6.34
C GLY A 32 0.48 25.34 -7.06
N GLY A 33 -0.67 25.25 -7.69
CA GLY A 33 -1.37 26.40 -8.26
C GLY A 33 -1.87 27.34 -7.16
N GLY A 34 -1.95 28.64 -7.46
CA GLY A 34 -2.37 29.64 -6.47
C GLY A 34 -1.39 29.75 -5.29
N TYR A 35 -1.89 29.62 -4.07
CA TYR A 35 -1.14 29.74 -2.82
C TYR A 35 -0.98 28.41 -2.09
N LEU A 36 -1.18 27.28 -2.76
CA LEU A 36 -1.18 25.94 -2.17
C LEU A 36 0.21 25.32 -2.19
N ILE A 37 0.49 24.50 -1.18
CA ILE A 37 1.56 23.49 -1.23
C ILE A 37 1.02 22.31 -2.06
N GLN A 38 1.76 21.90 -3.08
CA GLN A 38 1.41 20.75 -3.90
C GLN A 38 1.72 19.45 -3.20
N ASP A 39 2.95 19.34 -2.66
CA ASP A 39 3.42 18.16 -1.96
C ASP A 39 4.59 18.49 -1.00
N ILE A 40 4.85 17.54 -0.12
CA ILE A 40 6.08 17.44 0.64
C ILE A 40 6.92 16.33 -0.01
N ARG A 41 8.19 16.62 -0.31
CA ARG A 41 9.13 15.70 -0.96
C ARG A 41 10.32 15.36 -0.08
N ILE A 42 10.74 14.09 -0.17
CA ILE A 42 12.04 13.61 0.24
C ILE A 42 12.75 13.16 -1.04
N GLY A 43 13.94 13.63 -1.32
CA GLY A 43 14.60 13.32 -2.58
C GLY A 43 16.12 13.30 -2.53
N ILE A 44 16.69 12.75 -3.58
CA ILE A 44 18.12 12.74 -3.85
C ILE A 44 18.33 13.15 -5.30
N ASP A 45 19.04 14.27 -5.50
CA ASP A 45 19.56 14.69 -6.78
C ASP A 45 20.99 14.12 -6.90
N LYS A 46 21.23 13.28 -7.90
CA LYS A 46 22.50 12.55 -8.07
C LYS A 46 23.47 13.28 -8.99
N THR A 47 24.75 12.98 -8.82
CA THR A 47 25.85 13.55 -9.62
C THR A 47 25.69 13.31 -11.12
N ASP A 48 25.08 12.19 -11.54
CA ASP A 48 24.85 11.83 -12.94
C ASP A 48 23.67 12.59 -13.60
N GLY A 49 23.05 13.51 -12.88
CA GLY A 49 21.89 14.26 -13.32
C GLY A 49 20.57 13.51 -13.18
N THR A 50 20.56 12.28 -12.67
CA THR A 50 19.34 11.58 -12.31
C THR A 50 18.88 11.95 -10.91
N TRP A 51 17.63 11.63 -10.59
CA TRP A 51 17.05 11.94 -9.31
C TRP A 51 16.00 10.90 -8.89
N VAL A 52 15.76 10.79 -7.61
CA VAL A 52 14.67 10.00 -7.04
C VAL A 52 13.93 10.84 -6.01
N THR A 53 12.60 10.73 -5.95
CA THR A 53 11.79 11.41 -4.95
C THR A 53 10.66 10.54 -4.43
N TRP A 54 10.32 10.76 -3.17
CA TRP A 54 9.09 10.32 -2.54
C TRP A 54 8.30 11.56 -2.17
N SER A 55 7.02 11.60 -2.52
CA SER A 55 6.15 12.74 -2.28
C SER A 55 4.87 12.35 -1.55
N PHE A 56 4.39 13.28 -0.71
CA PHE A 56 3.09 13.23 -0.05
C PHE A 56 2.32 14.46 -0.55
N ASP A 57 1.33 14.24 -1.40
CA ASP A 57 0.64 15.33 -2.09
C ASP A 57 -0.56 15.89 -1.30
N TYR A 58 -1.08 17.01 -1.77
CA TYR A 58 -2.24 17.70 -1.18
C TYR A 58 -3.52 16.83 -1.21
N GLY A 59 -3.63 15.87 -2.12
CA GLY A 59 -4.73 14.90 -2.21
C GLY A 59 -4.61 13.73 -1.26
N GLY A 60 -3.53 13.67 -0.43
CA GLY A 60 -3.30 12.59 0.54
C GLY A 60 -2.60 11.36 -0.04
N ASN A 61 -2.07 11.42 -1.27
CA ASN A 61 -1.35 10.30 -1.86
C ASN A 61 0.12 10.31 -1.46
N ALA A 62 0.68 9.12 -1.24
CA ALA A 62 2.10 8.88 -1.11
C ALA A 62 2.64 8.24 -2.39
N THR A 63 3.62 8.86 -3.06
CA THR A 63 4.14 8.43 -4.35
C THR A 63 5.66 8.26 -4.30
N ALA A 64 6.15 7.13 -4.82
CA ALA A 64 7.56 6.89 -5.07
C ALA A 64 7.87 7.25 -6.55
N ASN A 65 8.31 8.49 -6.79
CA ASN A 65 8.67 8.93 -8.13
C ASN A 65 10.07 8.43 -8.49
N ASN A 66 10.21 7.75 -9.62
CA ASN A 66 11.45 7.12 -10.09
C ASN A 66 12.05 6.10 -9.08
N GLY A 67 11.18 5.46 -8.30
CA GLY A 67 11.53 4.46 -7.30
C GLY A 67 10.36 3.54 -6.99
N ALA A 68 10.44 2.81 -5.90
CA ALA A 68 9.38 1.95 -5.40
C ALA A 68 9.33 1.96 -3.87
N TRP A 69 8.16 1.64 -3.32
CA TRP A 69 8.01 1.26 -1.92
C TRP A 69 8.30 -0.24 -1.83
N VAL A 70 9.41 -0.61 -1.19
CA VAL A 70 9.83 -2.00 -1.06
C VAL A 70 9.95 -2.41 0.40
N ASN A 71 9.45 -3.59 0.71
CA ASN A 71 9.51 -4.14 2.06
C ASN A 71 10.62 -5.18 2.15
N ASN A 72 11.35 -5.18 3.26
CA ASN A 72 12.29 -6.25 3.56
C ASN A 72 11.55 -7.58 3.72
N SER A 73 11.94 -8.60 2.96
CA SER A 73 11.29 -9.91 2.96
C SER A 73 12.28 -11.08 2.96
N ASP A 74 13.50 -10.85 3.46
CA ASP A 74 14.53 -11.90 3.57
C ASP A 74 14.09 -12.99 4.56
N ARG A 75 14.30 -14.26 4.17
CA ARG A 75 13.98 -15.40 5.03
C ARG A 75 14.71 -15.35 6.38
N ARG A 76 15.91 -14.80 6.43
CA ARG A 76 16.76 -14.72 7.64
C ARG A 76 16.19 -13.82 8.72
N ILE A 77 15.29 -12.91 8.38
CA ILE A 77 14.60 -12.02 9.33
C ILE A 77 13.20 -12.53 9.72
N LYS A 78 12.84 -13.74 9.26
CA LYS A 78 11.52 -14.34 9.52
C LYS A 78 11.66 -15.62 10.31
N THR A 79 10.70 -15.90 11.18
CA THR A 79 10.59 -17.14 11.95
C THR A 79 9.18 -17.71 11.80
N ASN A 80 9.03 -18.99 12.07
CA ASN A 80 7.73 -19.69 12.02
C ASN A 80 6.97 -19.50 10.70
N THR A 81 7.70 -19.44 9.58
CA THR A 81 7.10 -19.29 8.26
C THR A 81 6.32 -20.55 7.89
N ARG A 82 5.06 -20.38 7.52
CA ARG A 82 4.15 -21.44 7.07
C ARG A 82 3.22 -20.89 5.98
N PRO A 83 2.75 -21.74 5.05
CA PRO A 83 1.69 -21.37 4.13
C PRO A 83 0.41 -20.96 4.85
N ILE A 84 -0.46 -20.21 4.17
CA ILE A 84 -1.80 -19.88 4.69
C ILE A 84 -2.67 -21.14 4.60
N GLU A 85 -3.07 -21.64 5.76
CA GLU A 85 -3.93 -22.82 5.86
C GLU A 85 -5.37 -22.51 5.41
N SER A 86 -6.04 -23.50 4.79
CA SER A 86 -7.44 -23.42 4.31
C SER A 86 -7.71 -22.17 3.45
N PRO A 87 -6.90 -21.90 2.41
CA PRO A 87 -6.97 -20.61 1.70
C PRO A 87 -8.30 -20.42 0.96
N LEU A 88 -8.92 -21.46 0.42
CA LEU A 88 -10.21 -21.38 -0.26
C LEU A 88 -11.37 -21.03 0.70
N GLU A 89 -11.34 -21.57 1.91
CA GLU A 89 -12.34 -21.23 2.95
C GLU A 89 -12.18 -19.78 3.39
N LYS A 90 -10.94 -19.34 3.63
CA LYS A 90 -10.64 -17.94 3.95
C LYS A 90 -11.08 -16.98 2.85
N MET A 91 -10.87 -17.33 1.59
CA MET A 91 -11.37 -16.55 0.44
C MET A 91 -12.89 -16.40 0.43
N LYS A 92 -13.63 -17.43 0.85
CA LYS A 92 -15.10 -17.36 0.92
C LYS A 92 -15.61 -16.44 2.04
N MET A 93 -14.82 -16.24 3.08
CA MET A 93 -15.17 -15.37 4.21
C MET A 93 -14.94 -13.87 3.91
N LEU A 94 -14.14 -13.54 2.91
CA LEU A 94 -13.83 -12.16 2.53
C LEU A 94 -14.63 -11.71 1.31
N ARG A 95 -14.89 -10.39 1.26
CA ARG A 95 -15.44 -9.71 0.09
C ARG A 95 -14.60 -8.49 -0.25
N GLY A 96 -14.47 -8.22 -1.53
CA GLY A 96 -13.96 -6.93 -2.00
C GLY A 96 -15.08 -5.92 -2.03
N TYR A 97 -14.82 -4.72 -1.53
CA TYR A 97 -15.77 -3.62 -1.48
C TYR A 97 -15.21 -2.40 -2.18
N THR A 98 -16.11 -1.53 -2.60
CA THR A 98 -15.85 -0.12 -2.87
C THR A 98 -16.61 0.71 -1.84
N TRP A 99 -16.06 1.86 -1.45
CA TRP A 99 -16.68 2.72 -0.44
C TRP A 99 -16.42 4.20 -0.70
N GLU A 100 -17.30 5.01 -0.15
CA GLU A 100 -17.09 6.42 0.14
C GLU A 100 -16.62 6.57 1.59
N ARG A 101 -15.94 7.66 1.91
CA ARG A 101 -15.41 7.91 3.23
C ARG A 101 -16.18 9.04 3.92
N LEU A 102 -16.29 8.94 5.26
CA LEU A 102 -16.97 9.92 6.11
C LEU A 102 -16.00 10.90 6.78
N ASP A 103 -14.71 10.84 6.41
CA ASP A 103 -13.61 11.64 6.97
C ASP A 103 -12.93 12.52 5.93
N ASN A 104 -13.63 12.91 4.89
CA ASN A 104 -13.16 13.71 3.74
C ASN A 104 -12.02 13.09 2.93
N ALA A 105 -11.64 11.84 3.18
CA ALA A 105 -10.66 11.15 2.35
C ALA A 105 -11.29 10.69 1.03
N PRO A 106 -10.50 10.47 -0.03
CA PRO A 106 -11.01 9.96 -1.31
C PRO A 106 -11.71 8.60 -1.15
N PRO A 107 -12.68 8.29 -2.03
CA PRO A 107 -13.26 6.95 -2.13
C PRO A 107 -12.19 5.88 -2.32
N GLY A 108 -12.46 4.68 -1.85
CA GLY A 108 -11.51 3.58 -1.89
C GLY A 108 -12.12 2.24 -2.29
N GLN A 109 -11.25 1.23 -2.34
CA GLN A 109 -11.63 -0.16 -2.58
C GLN A 109 -10.68 -1.10 -1.86
N GLY A 110 -11.15 -2.28 -1.47
CA GLY A 110 -10.36 -3.30 -0.79
C GLY A 110 -11.19 -4.16 0.16
N PHE A 111 -10.59 -4.53 1.29
CA PHE A 111 -11.24 -5.31 2.34
C PHE A 111 -11.66 -4.42 3.51
N ILE A 112 -12.71 -4.82 4.21
CA ILE A 112 -13.08 -4.24 5.50
C ILE A 112 -12.16 -4.82 6.58
N ALA A 113 -11.60 -3.95 7.42
CA ALA A 113 -10.60 -4.34 8.42
C ALA A 113 -11.13 -5.38 9.42
N GLN A 114 -12.38 -5.26 9.85
CA GLN A 114 -13.02 -6.18 10.78
C GLN A 114 -13.15 -7.58 10.18
N GLU A 115 -13.54 -7.69 8.91
CA GLU A 115 -13.63 -8.99 8.22
C GLU A 115 -12.24 -9.60 8.01
N LEU A 116 -11.26 -8.79 7.62
CA LEU A 116 -9.89 -9.26 7.43
C LEU A 116 -9.25 -9.71 8.75
N MET A 117 -9.62 -9.09 9.87
CA MET A 117 -9.12 -9.46 11.21
C MET A 117 -9.53 -10.89 11.59
N GLU A 118 -10.72 -11.35 11.17
CA GLU A 118 -11.17 -12.72 11.42
C GLU A 118 -10.41 -13.77 10.60
N VAL A 119 -9.88 -13.36 9.44
CA VAL A 119 -9.26 -14.27 8.46
C VAL A 119 -7.73 -14.23 8.54
N ILE A 120 -7.15 -13.03 8.59
CA ILE A 120 -5.70 -12.76 8.67
C ILE A 120 -5.46 -11.63 9.68
N PRO A 121 -5.55 -11.89 10.97
CA PRO A 121 -5.43 -10.84 12.00
C PRO A 121 -4.09 -10.09 11.95
N THR A 122 -3.02 -10.74 11.49
CA THR A 122 -1.69 -10.12 11.35
C THR A 122 -1.59 -9.06 10.25
N ALA A 123 -2.59 -8.95 9.38
CA ALA A 123 -2.68 -7.92 8.35
C ALA A 123 -3.47 -6.69 8.81
N VAL A 124 -3.94 -6.67 10.06
CA VAL A 124 -4.73 -5.56 10.62
C VAL A 124 -3.96 -4.90 11.74
N PHE A 125 -3.93 -3.58 11.72
CA PHE A 125 -3.22 -2.75 12.69
C PHE A 125 -4.21 -1.80 13.36
N ILE A 126 -4.03 -1.58 14.66
CA ILE A 126 -4.77 -0.53 15.36
C ILE A 126 -4.08 0.79 15.01
N GLY A 127 -4.83 1.70 14.42
CA GLY A 127 -4.40 3.05 14.09
C GLY A 127 -4.68 4.03 15.23
N GLY A 128 -4.65 5.32 14.89
CA GLY A 128 -5.01 6.40 15.81
C GLY A 128 -6.51 6.70 15.78
N THR A 129 -6.85 7.85 16.35
CA THR A 129 -8.21 8.41 16.30
C THR A 129 -8.49 9.00 14.91
N THR A 130 -9.63 8.68 14.32
CA THR A 130 -10.15 9.30 13.11
C THR A 130 -11.33 10.21 13.47
N ILE A 131 -11.37 11.42 12.88
CA ILE A 131 -12.46 12.38 13.05
C ILE A 131 -13.26 12.39 11.75
N LEU A 132 -14.56 12.15 11.87
CA LEU A 132 -15.48 12.20 10.74
C LEU A 132 -15.92 13.64 10.42
N ASP A 133 -16.56 13.85 9.26
CA ASP A 133 -17.02 15.16 8.77
C ASP A 133 -17.99 15.85 9.72
N ASP A 134 -18.78 15.07 10.46
CA ASP A 134 -19.73 15.56 11.46
C ASP A 134 -19.09 15.84 12.84
N GLY A 135 -17.77 15.65 12.95
CA GLY A 135 -17.01 15.82 14.19
C GLY A 135 -16.99 14.60 15.11
N THR A 136 -17.65 13.50 14.74
CA THR A 136 -17.60 12.24 15.49
C THR A 136 -16.17 11.71 15.52
N GLN A 137 -15.71 11.29 16.71
CA GLN A 137 -14.41 10.67 16.89
C GLN A 137 -14.56 9.15 16.98
N ILE A 138 -13.74 8.44 16.17
CA ILE A 138 -13.59 7.00 16.23
C ILE A 138 -12.18 6.73 16.77
N GLU A 139 -12.13 6.23 17.99
CA GLU A 139 -10.89 5.76 18.59
C GLU A 139 -10.51 4.40 18.00
N ASP A 140 -9.21 4.06 18.04
CA ASP A 140 -8.71 2.76 17.61
C ASP A 140 -9.11 2.38 16.17
N THR A 141 -9.09 3.34 15.26
CA THR A 141 -9.37 3.10 13.83
C THR A 141 -8.45 2.01 13.29
N LEU A 142 -9.02 1.01 12.63
CA LEU A 142 -8.26 -0.09 12.07
C LEU A 142 -7.67 0.27 10.69
N SER A 143 -6.43 -0.13 10.48
CA SER A 143 -5.72 -0.05 9.20
C SER A 143 -5.32 -1.44 8.73
N VAL A 144 -5.14 -1.63 7.42
CA VAL A 144 -4.89 -2.95 6.83
C VAL A 144 -3.71 -2.92 5.86
N ASP A 145 -2.91 -4.00 5.86
CA ASP A 145 -2.01 -4.33 4.75
C ASP A 145 -2.78 -5.13 3.70
N VAL A 146 -3.54 -4.41 2.87
CA VAL A 146 -4.36 -5.04 1.82
C VAL A 146 -3.49 -5.75 0.79
N ALA A 147 -2.39 -5.14 0.37
CA ALA A 147 -1.54 -5.68 -0.70
C ALA A 147 -0.87 -7.00 -0.28
N GLY A 148 -0.28 -7.04 0.92
CA GLY A 148 0.37 -8.23 1.45
C GLY A 148 -0.63 -9.37 1.72
N ALA A 149 -1.74 -9.05 2.37
CA ALA A 149 -2.78 -10.03 2.69
C ALA A 149 -3.42 -10.62 1.42
N ALA A 150 -3.83 -9.76 0.48
CA ALA A 150 -4.43 -10.20 -0.78
C ALA A 150 -3.47 -11.05 -1.61
N ALA A 151 -2.23 -10.59 -1.79
CA ALA A 151 -1.25 -11.32 -2.59
C ALA A 151 -0.97 -12.73 -2.03
N ALA A 152 -0.75 -12.84 -0.72
CA ALA A 152 -0.46 -14.11 -0.07
C ALA A 152 -1.67 -15.07 -0.09
N LEU A 153 -2.86 -14.57 0.28
CA LEU A 153 -4.08 -15.39 0.31
C LEU A 153 -4.51 -15.85 -1.09
N HIS A 154 -4.47 -14.94 -2.08
CA HIS A 154 -4.83 -15.28 -3.46
C HIS A 154 -3.87 -16.29 -4.05
N HIS A 155 -2.56 -16.18 -3.77
CA HIS A 155 -1.57 -17.13 -4.25
C HIS A 155 -1.85 -18.55 -3.73
N GLU A 156 -2.01 -18.72 -2.42
CA GLU A 156 -2.30 -20.01 -1.81
C GLU A 156 -3.66 -20.57 -2.25
N ALA A 157 -4.68 -19.69 -2.43
CA ALA A 157 -5.97 -20.09 -2.95
C ALA A 157 -5.90 -20.57 -4.41
N MET A 158 -5.09 -19.93 -5.24
CA MET A 158 -4.84 -20.37 -6.63
C MET A 158 -4.15 -21.73 -6.66
N LEU A 159 -3.13 -21.97 -5.83
CA LEU A 159 -2.48 -23.27 -5.75
C LEU A 159 -3.47 -24.38 -5.35
N ALA A 160 -4.27 -24.13 -4.31
CA ALA A 160 -5.31 -25.09 -3.88
C ALA A 160 -6.41 -25.32 -4.94
N LEU A 161 -6.73 -24.30 -5.75
CA LEU A 161 -7.66 -24.45 -6.86
C LEU A 161 -7.06 -25.24 -8.02
N MET A 162 -5.80 -25.03 -8.35
CA MET A 162 -5.07 -25.79 -9.37
C MET A 162 -5.05 -27.28 -9.02
N GLU A 163 -4.73 -27.65 -7.78
CA GLU A 163 -4.76 -29.02 -7.30
C GLU A 163 -6.16 -29.65 -7.46
N LYS A 164 -7.23 -28.91 -7.12
CA LYS A 164 -8.61 -29.41 -7.33
C LYS A 164 -8.97 -29.60 -8.79
N VAL A 165 -8.49 -28.74 -9.68
CA VAL A 165 -8.70 -28.88 -11.12
C VAL A 165 -7.99 -30.11 -11.66
N GLU A 166 -6.76 -30.37 -11.22
CA GLU A 166 -6.00 -31.56 -11.58
C GLU A 166 -6.72 -32.84 -11.14
N GLU A 167 -7.14 -32.91 -9.86
CA GLU A 167 -7.93 -34.04 -9.34
C GLU A 167 -9.22 -34.28 -10.13
N LEU A 168 -9.94 -33.21 -10.49
CA LEU A 168 -11.18 -33.34 -11.29
C LEU A 168 -10.90 -33.79 -12.71
N THR A 169 -9.82 -33.34 -13.31
CA THR A 169 -9.40 -33.77 -14.66
C THR A 169 -9.07 -35.24 -14.67
N GLU A 170 -8.28 -35.73 -13.72
CA GLU A 170 -7.95 -37.15 -13.59
C GLU A 170 -9.21 -38.04 -13.41
N LYS A 171 -10.15 -37.61 -12.55
CA LYS A 171 -11.43 -38.31 -12.36
C LYS A 171 -12.26 -38.38 -13.64
N PHE A 172 -12.28 -37.25 -14.37
CA PHE A 172 -13.02 -37.20 -15.64
C PHE A 172 -12.42 -38.12 -16.70
N GLU A 173 -11.10 -38.13 -16.86
CA GLU A 173 -10.39 -39.03 -17.78
C GLU A 173 -10.60 -40.50 -17.42
N ALA A 174 -10.56 -40.84 -16.13
CA ALA A 174 -10.84 -42.19 -15.66
C ALA A 174 -12.28 -42.65 -15.97
N LEU A 175 -13.28 -41.77 -15.85
CA LEU A 175 -14.66 -42.06 -16.23
C LEU A 175 -14.83 -42.28 -17.73
N GLN A 176 -14.13 -41.51 -18.55
CA GLN A 176 -14.17 -41.71 -20.02
C GLN A 176 -13.50 -43.03 -20.47
N ALA A 177 -12.41 -43.42 -19.82
CA ALA A 177 -11.68 -44.63 -20.14
C ALA A 177 -12.43 -45.91 -19.69
N GLY A 178 -13.38 -45.82 -18.77
CA GLY A 178 -14.19 -46.94 -18.28
C GLY A 178 -15.55 -47.12 -18.98
N SER A 179 -15.84 -46.25 -19.96
CA SER A 179 -17.06 -46.32 -20.80
C SER A 179 -16.78 -46.98 -22.13
#